data_0837871bd27244d29e87dc3e6891e33a
#
_entry.id   0837871bd27244d29e87dc3e6891e33a
#
_cell.length_a   1.000
_cell.length_b   1.000
_cell.length_c   1.000
_cell.angle_alpha   90.00
_cell.angle_beta   90.00
_cell.angle_gamma   90.00
#
_symmetry.space_group_name_H-M   'P 1'
#
loop_
_entity.id
_entity.type
_entity.pdbx_description
1 polymer ?
#
loop_
_entity_poly.entity_id
_entity_poly.type
_entity_poly.pdbx_seq_one_letter_code
_entity_poly.pdbx_strand_id
1 'polypeptide(L)'
;MDILEKILNNPELAEKIRLKCDIELYPELQDLYDEDGHITWNIEGKAFGADGSGGEFVLLSDGTIGFNSSEGETGRIAENMKELFSLLVNCPCFFDFLMIDLYKDKVLLKKYADKIEKEYREEFSDITDYDWDEIKREIAKELDFSVDNNIAENTLMKFYEVATKEPQYQGTYHEDDGSLTLSEPLISRPMGDWIRKNLGE
;
A
#
# COMPACT_ATOMS: atom_id res chain seq x y z
N MET A 1 -4.25 22.70 4.52
CA MET A 1 -5.08 21.64 5.12
C MET A 1 -4.35 20.33 4.85
N ASP A 2 -4.13 19.54 5.86
CA ASP A 2 -3.56 18.21 5.74
C ASP A 2 -4.51 17.34 4.90
N ILE A 3 -3.94 16.39 4.14
CA ILE A 3 -4.74 15.49 3.28
C ILE A 3 -5.68 14.64 4.14
N LEU A 4 -5.23 14.13 5.28
CA LEU A 4 -6.07 13.35 6.19
C LEU A 4 -7.25 14.19 6.71
N GLU A 5 -6.99 15.42 7.17
CA GLU A 5 -8.07 16.33 7.59
C GLU A 5 -9.07 16.59 6.44
N LYS A 6 -8.57 16.75 5.22
CA LYS A 6 -9.43 16.98 4.06
C LYS A 6 -10.36 15.80 3.81
N ILE A 7 -9.84 14.57 3.90
CA ILE A 7 -10.63 13.35 3.68
C ILE A 7 -11.61 13.15 4.82
N LEU A 8 -11.17 13.23 6.08
CA LEU A 8 -12.00 13.01 7.27
C LEU A 8 -13.15 14.02 7.39
N ASN A 9 -12.96 15.26 6.89
CA ASN A 9 -13.99 16.28 6.87
C ASN A 9 -14.90 16.25 5.63
N ASN A 10 -14.68 15.29 4.72
CA ASN A 10 -15.51 15.10 3.52
C ASN A 10 -16.00 13.63 3.43
N PRO A 11 -17.19 13.33 3.99
CA PRO A 11 -17.70 11.95 4.02
C PRO A 11 -17.85 11.28 2.64
N GLU A 12 -18.18 12.05 1.61
CA GLU A 12 -18.29 11.52 0.24
C GLU A 12 -16.90 11.11 -0.30
N LEU A 13 -15.89 11.94 -0.07
CA LEU A 13 -14.51 11.62 -0.46
C LEU A 13 -13.97 10.44 0.33
N ALA A 14 -14.24 10.39 1.64
CA ALA A 14 -13.82 9.28 2.50
C ALA A 14 -14.42 7.95 2.02
N GLU A 15 -15.72 7.94 1.66
CA GLU A 15 -16.38 6.74 1.14
C GLU A 15 -15.81 6.30 -0.22
N LYS A 16 -15.54 7.24 -1.13
CA LYS A 16 -14.89 6.94 -2.41
C LYS A 16 -13.50 6.33 -2.21
N ILE A 17 -12.72 6.87 -1.27
CA ILE A 17 -11.39 6.37 -0.92
C ILE A 17 -11.49 4.98 -0.29
N ARG A 18 -12.40 4.77 0.65
CA ARG A 18 -12.63 3.47 1.27
C ARG A 18 -12.95 2.39 0.22
N LEU A 19 -13.87 2.68 -0.70
CA LEU A 19 -14.28 1.75 -1.75
C LEU A 19 -13.18 1.50 -2.78
N LYS A 20 -12.43 2.54 -3.16
CA LYS A 20 -11.43 2.45 -4.24
C LYS A 20 -10.09 1.91 -3.76
N CYS A 21 -9.70 2.24 -2.53
CA CYS A 21 -8.34 2.05 -2.03
C CYS A 21 -8.23 1.02 -0.90
N ASP A 22 -9.35 0.43 -0.49
CA ASP A 22 -9.44 -0.49 0.65
C ASP A 22 -8.71 0.06 1.90
N ILE A 23 -8.96 1.33 2.23
CA ILE A 23 -8.41 1.96 3.43
C ILE A 23 -9.52 2.60 4.26
N GLU A 24 -9.57 2.23 5.53
CA GLU A 24 -10.38 2.88 6.56
C GLU A 24 -9.49 3.78 7.42
N LEU A 25 -9.75 5.10 7.35
CA LEU A 25 -8.96 6.09 8.09
C LEU A 25 -9.43 6.21 9.54
N TYR A 26 -8.48 6.28 10.46
CA TYR A 26 -8.77 6.54 11.87
C TYR A 26 -9.06 8.03 12.11
N PRO A 27 -10.01 8.36 13.01
CA PRO A 27 -10.30 9.75 13.35
C PRO A 27 -9.11 10.49 13.97
N GLU A 28 -8.23 9.77 14.65
CA GLU A 28 -7.02 10.26 15.31
C GLU A 28 -5.88 9.26 15.11
N LEU A 29 -4.64 9.77 15.09
CA LEU A 29 -3.45 8.92 15.04
C LEU A 29 -3.36 8.02 16.26
N GLN A 30 -3.12 6.73 16.05
CA GLN A 30 -3.04 5.72 17.08
C GLN A 30 -1.61 5.20 17.28
N ASP A 31 -1.32 4.66 18.44
CA ASP A 31 -0.11 3.87 18.66
C ASP A 31 -0.17 2.61 17.77
N LEU A 32 0.99 2.16 17.32
CA LEU A 32 1.06 0.93 16.55
C LEU A 32 0.59 -0.25 17.40
N TYR A 33 -0.16 -1.14 16.77
CA TYR A 33 -0.67 -2.32 17.46
C TYR A 33 0.49 -3.21 17.94
N ASP A 34 0.51 -3.49 19.22
CA ASP A 34 1.47 -4.36 19.90
C ASP A 34 0.81 -4.88 21.17
N GLU A 35 0.07 -6.00 21.07
CA GLU A 35 -0.77 -6.53 22.15
C GLU A 35 0.01 -6.81 23.43
N ASP A 36 1.28 -7.24 23.29
CA ASP A 36 2.09 -7.72 24.42
C ASP A 36 3.34 -6.86 24.70
N GLY A 37 3.57 -5.78 23.95
CA GLY A 37 4.77 -4.94 24.07
C GLY A 37 6.05 -5.64 23.58
N HIS A 38 5.89 -6.56 22.63
CA HIS A 38 6.96 -7.41 22.13
C HIS A 38 7.62 -6.89 20.84
N ILE A 39 7.15 -5.74 20.30
CA ILE A 39 7.68 -5.19 19.06
C ILE A 39 8.41 -3.87 19.32
N THR A 40 9.63 -3.77 18.82
CA THR A 40 10.35 -2.49 18.74
C THR A 40 10.54 -2.07 17.29
N TRP A 41 10.19 -0.82 16.99
CA TRP A 41 10.29 -0.26 15.65
C TRP A 41 11.58 0.52 15.47
N ASN A 42 12.29 0.30 14.36
CA ASN A 42 13.52 1.04 14.08
C ASN A 42 13.26 2.51 13.69
N ILE A 43 12.04 2.84 13.27
CA ILE A 43 11.55 4.19 13.00
C ILE A 43 10.22 4.33 13.71
N GLU A 44 10.10 5.33 14.57
CA GLU A 44 8.85 5.62 15.26
C GLU A 44 7.74 6.04 14.28
N GLY A 45 6.50 5.69 14.59
CA GLY A 45 5.36 6.05 13.77
C GLY A 45 4.04 5.99 14.53
N LYS A 46 2.98 6.42 13.86
CA LYS A 46 1.60 6.35 14.35
C LYS A 46 0.71 5.80 13.23
N ALA A 47 -0.16 4.86 13.56
CA ALA A 47 -1.16 4.36 12.63
C ALA A 47 -2.23 5.43 12.38
N PHE A 48 -2.62 5.59 11.11
CA PHE A 48 -3.68 6.51 10.70
C PHE A 48 -4.81 5.85 9.93
N GLY A 49 -4.73 4.56 9.70
CA GLY A 49 -5.75 3.77 9.03
C GLY A 49 -5.35 2.31 8.89
N ALA A 50 -6.29 1.48 8.46
CA ALA A 50 -6.07 0.07 8.18
C ALA A 50 -6.71 -0.34 6.85
N ASP A 51 -6.21 -1.44 6.26
CA ASP A 51 -6.89 -2.12 5.16
C ASP A 51 -7.91 -3.16 5.67
N GLY A 52 -8.68 -3.73 4.75
CA GLY A 52 -9.68 -4.74 5.08
C GLY A 52 -9.12 -6.07 5.61
N SER A 53 -7.81 -6.31 5.50
CA SER A 53 -7.12 -7.49 6.03
C SER A 53 -6.52 -7.28 7.42
N GLY A 54 -6.56 -6.06 7.94
CA GLY A 54 -6.02 -5.68 9.26
C GLY A 54 -4.58 -5.18 9.22
N GLY A 55 -4.05 -4.90 8.03
CA GLY A 55 -2.77 -4.20 7.91
C GLY A 55 -2.89 -2.72 8.24
N GLU A 56 -1.85 -2.12 8.84
CA GLU A 56 -1.85 -0.73 9.30
C GLU A 56 -1.04 0.20 8.40
N PHE A 57 -1.63 1.35 8.04
CA PHE A 57 -0.93 2.46 7.39
C PHE A 57 -0.34 3.39 8.46
N VAL A 58 0.96 3.62 8.38
CA VAL A 58 1.76 4.28 9.43
C VAL A 58 2.39 5.58 8.93
N LEU A 59 2.13 6.69 9.61
CA LEU A 59 2.89 7.92 9.42
C LEU A 59 4.17 7.83 10.26
N LEU A 60 5.31 7.70 9.59
CA LEU A 60 6.61 7.57 10.22
C LEU A 60 7.15 8.94 10.67
N SER A 61 8.03 8.94 11.67
CA SER A 61 8.59 10.17 12.25
C SER A 61 9.47 10.96 11.27
N ASP A 62 9.95 10.33 10.19
CA ASP A 62 10.69 10.99 9.10
C ASP A 62 9.78 11.58 8.00
N GLY A 63 8.46 11.45 8.17
CA GLY A 63 7.43 11.96 7.26
C GLY A 63 7.07 11.01 6.12
N THR A 64 7.76 9.88 5.99
CA THR A 64 7.40 8.84 5.02
C THR A 64 6.22 8.00 5.51
N ILE A 65 5.63 7.21 4.63
CA ILE A 65 4.51 6.32 4.97
C ILE A 65 4.99 4.88 4.97
N GLY A 66 4.79 4.23 6.12
CA GLY A 66 5.01 2.80 6.31
C GLY A 66 3.72 2.00 6.19
N PHE A 67 3.88 0.70 6.05
CA PHE A 67 2.80 -0.27 6.12
C PHE A 67 3.25 -1.51 6.92
N ASN A 68 2.40 -1.93 7.84
CA ASN A 68 2.54 -3.18 8.60
C ASN A 68 1.46 -4.14 8.08
N SER A 69 1.86 -5.17 7.36
CA SER A 69 0.88 -6.16 6.87
C SER A 69 0.39 -7.05 8.01
N SER A 70 -0.83 -7.57 7.89
CA SER A 70 -1.37 -8.58 8.82
C SER A 70 -0.59 -9.91 8.79
N GLU A 71 0.24 -10.12 7.77
CA GLU A 71 1.09 -11.31 7.60
C GLU A 71 2.52 -11.13 8.16
N GLY A 72 2.83 -9.95 8.74
CA GLY A 72 4.10 -9.67 9.40
C GLY A 72 5.17 -9.02 8.53
N GLU A 73 4.88 -8.71 7.25
CA GLU A 73 5.79 -7.89 6.45
C GLU A 73 5.63 -6.42 6.79
N THR A 74 6.74 -5.68 6.72
CA THR A 74 6.76 -4.24 6.95
C THR A 74 7.62 -3.52 5.92
N GLY A 75 7.32 -2.25 5.67
CA GLY A 75 8.13 -1.46 4.77
C GLY A 75 7.54 -0.07 4.52
N ARG A 76 8.34 0.80 3.90
CA ARG A 76 7.81 2.06 3.37
C ARG A 76 7.01 1.80 2.10
N ILE A 77 5.96 2.57 1.90
CA ILE A 77 5.12 2.47 0.69
C ILE A 77 5.00 3.80 -0.06
N ALA A 78 5.28 4.94 0.60
CA ALA A 78 5.25 6.25 -0.03
C ALA A 78 6.18 7.24 0.70
N GLU A 79 6.69 8.26 -0.01
CA GLU A 79 7.52 9.32 0.57
C GLU A 79 6.71 10.34 1.39
N ASN A 80 5.40 10.41 1.17
CA ASN A 80 4.49 11.30 1.89
C ASN A 80 3.03 10.92 1.63
N MET A 81 2.11 11.57 2.33
CA MET A 81 0.67 11.30 2.26
C MET A 81 0.08 11.47 0.85
N LYS A 82 0.53 12.48 0.09
CA LYS A 82 0.04 12.71 -1.29
C LYS A 82 0.45 11.56 -2.21
N GLU A 83 1.65 11.06 -2.06
CA GLU A 83 2.17 9.93 -2.83
C GLU A 83 1.51 8.62 -2.44
N LEU A 84 1.18 8.44 -1.15
CA LEU A 84 0.38 7.31 -0.71
C LEU A 84 -0.97 7.26 -1.45
N PHE A 85 -1.75 8.34 -1.39
CA PHE A 85 -3.05 8.33 -2.07
C PHE A 85 -2.92 8.25 -3.58
N SER A 86 -1.84 8.79 -4.16
CA SER A 86 -1.53 8.56 -5.57
C SER A 86 -1.26 7.08 -5.87
N LEU A 87 -0.51 6.38 -5.01
CA LEU A 87 -0.29 4.92 -5.13
C LEU A 87 -1.62 4.17 -5.04
N LEU A 88 -2.37 4.35 -3.95
CA LEU A 88 -3.60 3.59 -3.68
C LEU A 88 -4.69 3.82 -4.73
N VAL A 89 -4.84 5.04 -5.23
CA VAL A 89 -5.85 5.38 -6.26
C VAL A 89 -5.45 4.85 -7.64
N ASN A 90 -4.17 4.90 -7.98
CA ASN A 90 -3.67 4.42 -9.27
C ASN A 90 -3.49 2.91 -9.31
N CYS A 91 -3.09 2.30 -8.21
CA CYS A 91 -2.84 0.87 -8.06
C CYS A 91 -3.34 0.37 -6.70
N PRO A 92 -4.67 0.25 -6.47
CA PRO A 92 -5.21 -0.23 -5.20
C PRO A 92 -4.76 -1.66 -4.87
N CYS A 93 -4.38 -2.40 -5.89
CA CYS A 93 -3.85 -3.76 -5.84
C CYS A 93 -2.33 -3.84 -5.62
N PHE A 94 -1.69 -2.82 -5.05
CA PHE A 94 -0.22 -2.80 -4.92
C PHE A 94 0.34 -4.00 -4.13
N PHE A 95 -0.46 -4.61 -3.27
CA PHE A 95 -0.11 -5.84 -2.55
C PHE A 95 0.13 -7.05 -3.46
N ASP A 96 -0.42 -7.08 -4.67
CA ASP A 96 -0.13 -8.11 -5.66
C ASP A 96 1.25 -7.95 -6.29
N PHE A 97 1.98 -6.87 -5.99
CA PHE A 97 3.27 -6.53 -6.57
C PHE A 97 4.44 -6.60 -5.57
N LEU A 98 4.32 -7.39 -4.50
CA LEU A 98 5.36 -7.55 -3.48
C LEU A 98 6.50 -8.50 -3.90
N MET A 99 6.49 -8.98 -5.15
CA MET A 99 7.47 -9.92 -5.69
C MET A 99 8.63 -9.19 -6.34
N ILE A 100 9.82 -9.31 -5.75
CA ILE A 100 11.04 -8.62 -6.19
C ILE A 100 11.44 -8.93 -7.65
N ASP A 101 11.10 -10.12 -8.15
CA ASP A 101 11.48 -10.53 -9.50
C ASP A 101 10.69 -9.80 -10.60
N LEU A 102 9.49 -9.29 -10.30
CA LEU A 102 8.72 -8.49 -11.24
C LEU A 102 9.45 -7.21 -11.66
N TYR A 103 10.16 -6.58 -10.74
CA TYR A 103 10.83 -5.29 -10.98
C TYR A 103 12.14 -5.43 -11.78
N LYS A 104 12.61 -6.65 -11.97
CA LYS A 104 13.79 -6.97 -12.80
C LYS A 104 13.45 -7.09 -14.30
N ASP A 105 12.17 -7.31 -14.63
CA ASP A 105 11.67 -7.47 -16.00
C ASP A 105 10.47 -6.54 -16.25
N LYS A 106 10.72 -5.40 -16.87
CA LYS A 106 9.69 -4.40 -17.16
C LYS A 106 8.56 -4.91 -18.07
N VAL A 107 8.86 -5.85 -18.98
CA VAL A 107 7.85 -6.42 -19.88
C VAL A 107 6.91 -7.31 -19.06
N LEU A 108 7.47 -8.11 -18.18
CA LEU A 108 6.71 -8.98 -17.29
C LEU A 108 5.87 -8.18 -16.30
N LEU A 109 6.48 -7.17 -15.67
CA LEU A 109 5.77 -6.25 -14.74
C LEU A 109 4.55 -5.62 -15.44
N LYS A 110 4.72 -5.12 -16.67
CA LYS A 110 3.61 -4.53 -17.42
C LYS A 110 2.51 -5.53 -17.71
N LYS A 111 2.84 -6.73 -18.23
CA LYS A 111 1.84 -7.77 -18.51
C LYS A 111 1.06 -8.15 -17.26
N TYR A 112 1.76 -8.28 -16.12
CA TYR A 112 1.13 -8.63 -14.87
C TYR A 112 0.23 -7.49 -14.36
N ALA A 113 0.69 -6.24 -14.44
CA ALA A 113 -0.08 -5.07 -14.06
C ALA A 113 -1.36 -4.92 -14.89
N ASP A 114 -1.28 -5.07 -16.21
CA ASP A 114 -2.43 -5.02 -17.12
C ASP A 114 -3.47 -6.10 -16.78
N LYS A 115 -3.01 -7.30 -16.38
CA LYS A 115 -3.88 -8.41 -15.96
C LYS A 115 -4.57 -8.11 -14.62
N ILE A 116 -3.80 -7.77 -13.60
CA ILE A 116 -4.33 -7.51 -12.25
C ILE A 116 -5.28 -6.31 -12.26
N GLU A 117 -4.93 -5.22 -12.95
CA GLU A 117 -5.84 -4.07 -13.06
C GLU A 117 -7.18 -4.45 -13.68
N LYS A 118 -7.17 -5.34 -14.69
CA LYS A 118 -8.41 -5.81 -15.31
C LYS A 118 -9.27 -6.61 -14.32
N GLU A 119 -8.66 -7.52 -13.56
CA GLU A 119 -9.37 -8.33 -12.55
C GLU A 119 -9.99 -7.44 -11.47
N TYR A 120 -9.25 -6.47 -10.95
CA TYR A 120 -9.77 -5.51 -9.97
C TYR A 120 -10.89 -4.61 -10.51
N ARG A 121 -10.84 -4.22 -11.78
CA ARG A 121 -11.94 -3.47 -12.41
C ARG A 121 -13.22 -4.28 -12.49
N GLU A 122 -13.12 -5.58 -12.81
CA GLU A 122 -14.25 -6.49 -12.86
C GLU A 122 -14.85 -6.65 -11.45
N GLU A 123 -14.04 -6.95 -10.44
CA GLU A 123 -14.48 -7.06 -9.05
C GLU A 123 -15.11 -5.76 -8.52
N PHE A 124 -14.51 -4.62 -8.82
CA PHE A 124 -15.04 -3.32 -8.41
C PHE A 124 -16.43 -3.05 -8.97
N SER A 125 -16.67 -3.41 -10.23
CA SER A 125 -17.99 -3.26 -10.86
C SER A 125 -19.09 -4.15 -10.26
N ASP A 126 -18.69 -5.23 -9.59
CA ASP A 126 -19.61 -6.16 -8.92
C ASP A 126 -20.03 -5.67 -7.53
N ILE A 127 -19.24 -4.82 -6.90
CA ILE A 127 -19.47 -4.35 -5.51
C ILE A 127 -19.98 -2.92 -5.41
N THR A 128 -19.97 -2.14 -6.50
CA THR A 128 -20.37 -0.72 -6.48
C THR A 128 -20.90 -0.25 -7.84
N ASP A 129 -21.77 0.76 -7.80
CA ASP A 129 -22.28 1.47 -9.02
C ASP A 129 -21.32 2.56 -9.53
N TYR A 130 -20.21 2.84 -8.85
CA TYR A 130 -19.24 3.83 -9.30
C TYR A 130 -18.46 3.32 -10.52
N ASP A 131 -18.25 4.22 -11.51
CA ASP A 131 -17.32 3.95 -12.59
C ASP A 131 -15.87 4.01 -12.10
N TRP A 132 -15.08 2.98 -12.42
CA TRP A 132 -13.68 2.86 -12.00
C TRP A 132 -12.79 4.04 -12.36
N ASP A 133 -12.92 4.54 -13.60
CA ASP A 133 -12.07 5.65 -14.06
C ASP A 133 -12.61 7.00 -13.62
N GLU A 134 -13.93 7.14 -13.40
CA GLU A 134 -14.54 8.35 -12.88
C GLU A 134 -14.15 8.57 -11.42
N ILE A 135 -14.33 7.57 -10.55
CA ILE A 135 -13.95 7.66 -9.13
C ILE A 135 -12.45 7.94 -8.97
N LYS A 136 -11.60 7.32 -9.79
CA LYS A 136 -10.16 7.56 -9.85
C LYS A 136 -9.84 9.03 -10.15
N ARG A 137 -10.50 9.61 -11.18
CA ARG A 137 -10.32 11.03 -11.56
C ARG A 137 -10.83 12.00 -10.51
N GLU A 138 -11.96 11.70 -9.87
CA GLU A 138 -12.54 12.54 -8.83
C GLU A 138 -11.65 12.60 -7.60
N ILE A 139 -11.18 11.47 -7.08
CA ILE A 139 -10.27 11.43 -5.95
C ILE A 139 -8.95 12.15 -6.29
N ALA A 140 -8.38 11.88 -7.47
CA ALA A 140 -7.14 12.52 -7.92
C ALA A 140 -7.27 14.06 -7.99
N LYS A 141 -8.39 14.55 -8.50
CA LYS A 141 -8.70 15.99 -8.56
C LYS A 141 -8.84 16.60 -7.16
N GLU A 142 -9.57 15.92 -6.27
CA GLU A 142 -9.75 16.40 -4.90
C GLU A 142 -8.43 16.45 -4.12
N LEU A 143 -7.56 15.47 -4.30
CA LEU A 143 -6.28 15.39 -3.59
C LEU A 143 -5.10 16.04 -4.36
N ASP A 144 -5.38 16.67 -5.51
CA ASP A 144 -4.42 17.42 -6.32
C ASP A 144 -3.22 16.57 -6.79
N PHE A 145 -3.50 15.40 -7.38
CA PHE A 145 -2.50 14.59 -8.09
C PHE A 145 -3.02 14.14 -9.47
N SER A 146 -2.13 13.58 -10.27
CA SER A 146 -2.48 13.11 -11.62
C SER A 146 -2.83 11.63 -11.63
N VAL A 147 -3.84 11.26 -12.41
CA VAL A 147 -4.09 9.86 -12.74
C VAL A 147 -2.95 9.33 -13.60
N ASP A 148 -2.45 8.16 -13.23
CA ASP A 148 -1.41 7.45 -13.97
C ASP A 148 -2.05 6.47 -14.96
N ASN A 149 -1.66 6.58 -16.24
CA ASN A 149 -2.11 5.70 -17.32
C ASN A 149 -1.09 4.59 -17.62
N ASN A 150 0.02 4.55 -16.90
CA ASN A 150 1.07 3.53 -17.06
C ASN A 150 1.61 3.13 -15.68
N ILE A 151 0.77 2.45 -14.90
CA ILE A 151 1.05 2.10 -13.50
C ILE A 151 2.34 1.29 -13.35
N ALA A 152 2.67 0.43 -14.32
CA ALA A 152 3.85 -0.41 -14.27
C ALA A 152 5.17 0.40 -14.34
N GLU A 153 5.22 1.44 -15.18
CA GLU A 153 6.44 2.23 -15.38
C GLU A 153 6.59 3.38 -14.38
N ASN A 154 5.48 3.90 -13.85
CA ASN A 154 5.48 5.05 -12.97
C ASN A 154 5.15 4.66 -11.53
N THR A 155 3.87 4.33 -11.27
CA THR A 155 3.37 4.08 -9.90
C THR A 155 4.10 2.92 -9.21
N LEU A 156 4.21 1.76 -9.88
CA LEU A 156 4.84 0.57 -9.29
C LEU A 156 6.36 0.71 -9.18
N MET A 157 7.03 1.33 -10.16
CA MET A 157 8.47 1.57 -10.03
C MET A 157 8.79 2.53 -8.90
N LYS A 158 7.96 3.56 -8.69
CA LYS A 158 8.11 4.48 -7.56
C LYS A 158 7.86 3.78 -6.23
N PHE A 159 6.82 2.95 -6.15
CA PHE A 159 6.57 2.11 -4.98
C PHE A 159 7.79 1.22 -4.67
N TYR A 160 8.35 0.54 -5.68
CA TYR A 160 9.53 -0.29 -5.52
C TYR A 160 10.74 0.50 -4.98
N GLU A 161 11.01 1.69 -5.53
CA GLU A 161 12.11 2.56 -5.07
C GLU A 161 11.95 2.94 -3.60
N VAL A 162 10.74 3.27 -3.16
CA VAL A 162 10.46 3.64 -1.78
C VAL A 162 10.54 2.43 -0.86
N ALA A 163 9.95 1.30 -1.26
CA ALA A 163 9.90 0.08 -0.46
C ALA A 163 11.26 -0.60 -0.27
N THR A 164 12.21 -0.36 -1.19
CA THR A 164 13.58 -0.90 -1.10
C THR A 164 14.62 0.11 -0.62
N LYS A 165 14.18 1.33 -0.23
CA LYS A 165 15.06 2.39 0.26
C LYS A 165 15.63 2.06 1.64
N GLU A 166 16.93 2.21 1.79
CA GLU A 166 17.62 2.01 3.07
C GLU A 166 17.71 3.31 3.92
N PRO A 167 17.66 3.22 5.25
CA PRO A 167 17.30 2.02 6.02
C PRO A 167 15.84 1.64 5.82
N GLN A 168 15.54 0.35 5.74
CA GLN A 168 14.16 -0.12 5.63
C GLN A 168 13.41 0.16 6.94
N TYR A 169 12.09 0.35 6.84
CA TYR A 169 11.22 0.40 8.01
C TYR A 169 10.89 -1.04 8.43
N GLN A 170 11.27 -1.40 9.67
CA GLN A 170 11.14 -2.76 10.18
C GLN A 170 10.80 -2.78 11.66
N GLY A 171 10.04 -3.79 12.06
CA GLY A 171 9.82 -4.19 13.44
C GLY A 171 10.83 -5.26 13.87
N THR A 172 11.19 -5.27 15.14
CA THR A 172 11.93 -6.35 15.80
C THR A 172 11.02 -6.99 16.83
N TYR A 173 10.69 -8.26 16.63
CA TYR A 173 9.90 -9.06 17.57
C TYR A 173 10.81 -9.64 18.65
N HIS A 174 10.39 -9.49 19.91
CA HIS A 174 11.05 -10.04 21.09
C HIS A 174 10.32 -11.32 21.50
N GLU A 175 10.88 -12.46 21.15
CA GLU A 175 10.28 -13.76 21.39
C GLU A 175 10.40 -14.17 22.87
N ASP A 176 9.51 -15.03 23.36
CA ASP A 176 9.48 -15.51 24.74
C ASP A 176 10.76 -16.22 25.18
N ASP A 177 11.50 -16.83 24.26
CA ASP A 177 12.79 -17.48 24.51
C ASP A 177 13.97 -16.50 24.56
N GLY A 178 13.71 -15.20 24.36
CA GLY A 178 14.70 -14.13 24.32
C GLY A 178 15.38 -13.97 22.97
N SER A 179 14.97 -14.69 21.93
CA SER A 179 15.45 -14.45 20.57
C SER A 179 14.79 -13.20 19.96
N LEU A 180 15.45 -12.65 18.94
CA LEU A 180 14.95 -11.47 18.19
C LEU A 180 14.71 -11.89 16.74
N THR A 181 13.51 -11.57 16.24
CA THR A 181 13.13 -11.81 14.84
C THR A 181 12.79 -10.46 14.18
N LEU A 182 13.37 -10.20 13.02
CA LEU A 182 12.99 -9.02 12.21
C LEU A 182 11.75 -9.32 11.38
N SER A 183 10.88 -8.32 11.23
CA SER A 183 9.80 -8.38 10.23
C SER A 183 10.37 -8.59 8.83
N GLU A 184 9.64 -9.29 7.98
CA GLU A 184 10.04 -9.44 6.57
C GLU A 184 9.83 -8.13 5.81
N PRO A 185 10.73 -7.77 4.86
CA PRO A 185 10.50 -6.64 3.98
C PRO A 185 9.28 -6.86 3.08
N LEU A 186 8.48 -5.81 2.83
CA LEU A 186 7.32 -5.88 1.93
C LEU A 186 7.67 -6.44 0.55
N ILE A 187 8.78 -6.00 -0.05
CA ILE A 187 9.22 -6.50 -1.36
C ILE A 187 10.38 -7.47 -1.15
N SER A 188 10.06 -8.72 -0.89
CA SER A 188 11.06 -9.77 -0.67
C SER A 188 10.71 -11.08 -1.37
N ARG A 189 9.43 -11.33 -1.63
CA ARG A 189 8.95 -12.61 -2.14
C ARG A 189 9.50 -12.89 -3.54
N PRO A 190 9.96 -14.12 -3.83
CA PRO A 190 10.28 -14.53 -5.20
C PRO A 190 8.97 -14.65 -6.00
N MET A 191 9.06 -14.53 -7.32
CA MET A 191 7.92 -14.80 -8.19
C MET A 191 7.54 -16.28 -8.10
N GLY A 192 6.30 -16.57 -7.69
CA GLY A 192 5.79 -17.94 -7.62
C GLY A 192 5.57 -18.56 -9.00
N ASP A 193 5.73 -19.89 -9.09
CA ASP A 193 5.46 -20.63 -10.34
C ASP A 193 4.04 -20.42 -10.87
N TRP A 194 3.09 -20.18 -9.98
CA TRP A 194 1.71 -19.86 -10.33
C TRP A 194 1.62 -18.61 -11.20
N ILE A 195 2.32 -17.53 -10.84
CA ILE A 195 2.31 -16.26 -11.59
C ILE A 195 2.92 -16.48 -12.99
N ARG A 196 4.07 -17.12 -13.06
CA ARG A 196 4.72 -17.44 -14.34
C ARG A 196 3.80 -18.23 -15.25
N LYS A 197 3.19 -19.29 -14.71
CA LYS A 197 2.24 -20.13 -15.44
C LYS A 197 1.01 -19.35 -15.93
N ASN A 198 0.48 -18.45 -15.11
CA ASN A 198 -0.69 -17.64 -15.48
C ASN A 198 -0.38 -16.51 -16.48
N LEU A 199 0.88 -16.13 -16.61
CA LEU A 199 1.35 -15.18 -17.61
C LEU A 199 1.80 -15.86 -18.91
N GLY A 200 1.81 -17.20 -18.94
CA GLY A 200 2.22 -17.98 -20.13
C GLY A 200 3.74 -18.01 -20.33
N GLU A 201 4.50 -17.94 -19.24
CA GLU A 201 5.97 -17.93 -19.20
C GLU A 201 6.53 -19.30 -18.71
#